data_638071c7187b378603f588c210423443
#
_entry.id   638071c7187b378603f588c210423443
#
_cell.length_a   1.000
_cell.length_b   1.000
_cell.length_c   1.000
_cell.angle_alpha   90.00
_cell.angle_beta   90.00
_cell.angle_gamma   90.00
#
_symmetry.space_group_name_H-M   'P 1'
#
loop_
_entity.id
_entity.type
_entity.pdbx_description
1 polymer ?
#
loop_
_entity_poly.entity_id
_entity_poly.type
_entity_poly.pdbx_seq_one_letter_code
_entity_poly.pdbx_strand_id
1 'polypeptide(L)'
;MIALKKILVATDFSEPSEAALAYGRELARSFGSGLLVAHVVENVLTAGVGADGFVFNDPSLQQDIDATARKQVESLLSDEDRAVLGAKAVVMVSNMPAHAIVDYAREANVDLIVMGTHGRGAVAHLLMGSVAERVVRLAPCPVLTVRHPEREFVRPDALVAVVNA
;
A
#
# COMPACT_ATOMS: atom_id res chain seq x y z
N MET A 1 -6.73 -25.77 1.65
CA MET A 1 -6.76 -24.86 0.46
C MET A 1 -6.71 -23.44 0.97
N ILE A 2 -5.80 -22.60 0.46
CA ILE A 2 -5.75 -21.17 0.77
C ILE A 2 -6.68 -20.45 -0.20
N ALA A 3 -7.59 -19.65 0.31
CA ALA A 3 -8.48 -18.82 -0.50
C ALA A 3 -8.27 -17.35 -0.09
N LEU A 4 -7.80 -16.54 -1.01
CA LEU A 4 -7.66 -15.10 -0.85
C LEU A 4 -8.76 -14.42 -1.67
N LYS A 5 -9.59 -13.61 -1.05
CA LYS A 5 -10.66 -12.86 -1.72
C LYS A 5 -10.30 -11.38 -1.90
N LYS A 6 -9.53 -10.83 -0.96
CA LYS A 6 -9.11 -9.43 -0.97
C LYS A 6 -7.66 -9.30 -0.56
N ILE A 7 -6.87 -8.65 -1.40
CA ILE A 7 -5.48 -8.31 -1.15
C ILE A 7 -5.36 -6.80 -1.03
N LEU A 8 -4.74 -6.33 0.05
CA LEU A 8 -4.43 -4.92 0.28
C LEU A 8 -2.95 -4.69 0.03
N VAL A 9 -2.62 -3.80 -0.88
CA VAL A 9 -1.25 -3.32 -1.09
C VAL A 9 -1.12 -1.94 -0.47
N ALA A 10 -0.23 -1.78 0.48
CA ALA A 10 0.09 -0.48 1.06
C ALA A 10 1.23 0.18 0.28
N THR A 11 1.03 1.42 -0.18
CA THR A 11 2.01 2.18 -0.94
C THR A 11 2.31 3.53 -0.29
N ASP A 12 3.57 3.92 -0.36
CA ASP A 12 4.06 5.28 -0.10
C ASP A 12 4.74 5.89 -1.34
N PHE A 13 4.51 5.26 -2.50
CA PHE A 13 5.10 5.62 -3.80
C PHE A 13 6.62 5.49 -3.88
N SER A 14 7.23 4.71 -2.99
CA SER A 14 8.65 4.35 -3.04
C SER A 14 8.88 3.11 -3.90
N GLU A 15 10.12 2.89 -4.38
CA GLU A 15 10.49 1.69 -5.14
C GLU A 15 10.12 0.37 -4.42
N PRO A 16 10.35 0.21 -3.09
CA PRO A 16 9.89 -0.99 -2.40
C PRO A 16 8.37 -1.19 -2.43
N SER A 17 7.59 -0.10 -2.39
CA SER A 17 6.13 -0.20 -2.49
C SER A 17 5.65 -0.46 -3.92
N GLU A 18 6.38 -0.02 -4.94
CA GLU A 18 6.12 -0.39 -6.34
C GLU A 18 6.36 -1.89 -6.57
N ALA A 19 7.47 -2.43 -6.04
CA ALA A 19 7.72 -3.87 -6.05
C ALA A 19 6.60 -4.63 -5.34
N ALA A 20 6.18 -4.17 -4.16
CA ALA A 20 5.06 -4.76 -3.43
C ALA A 20 3.75 -4.76 -4.24
N LEU A 21 3.49 -3.69 -5.01
CA LEU A 21 2.32 -3.61 -5.89
C LEU A 21 2.39 -4.65 -7.02
N ALA A 22 3.58 -4.87 -7.61
CA ALA A 22 3.76 -5.90 -8.62
C ALA A 22 3.43 -7.30 -8.05
N TYR A 23 3.93 -7.63 -6.86
CA TYR A 23 3.59 -8.89 -6.17
C TYR A 23 2.10 -8.99 -5.84
N GLY A 24 1.50 -7.91 -5.35
CA GLY A 24 0.08 -7.85 -5.05
C GLY A 24 -0.80 -8.14 -6.27
N ARG A 25 -0.44 -7.61 -7.44
CA ARG A 25 -1.13 -7.87 -8.71
C ARG A 25 -1.05 -9.34 -9.11
N GLU A 26 0.16 -9.91 -9.09
CA GLU A 26 0.35 -11.32 -9.48
C GLU A 26 -0.39 -12.27 -8.54
N LEU A 27 -0.36 -12.01 -7.25
CA LEU A 27 -1.12 -12.78 -6.28
C LEU A 27 -2.63 -12.63 -6.51
N ALA A 28 -3.11 -11.40 -6.77
CA ALA A 28 -4.51 -11.16 -7.04
C ALA A 28 -4.98 -11.90 -8.30
N ARG A 29 -4.17 -11.92 -9.38
CA ARG A 29 -4.45 -12.71 -10.58
C ARG A 29 -4.48 -14.21 -10.28
N SER A 30 -3.48 -14.72 -9.58
CA SER A 30 -3.32 -16.14 -9.29
C SER A 30 -4.46 -16.71 -8.43
N PHE A 31 -4.99 -15.92 -7.51
CA PHE A 31 -6.06 -16.34 -6.59
C PHE A 31 -7.45 -15.87 -7.01
N GLY A 32 -7.57 -15.05 -8.06
CA GLY A 32 -8.85 -14.43 -8.43
C GLY A 32 -9.36 -13.46 -7.36
N SER A 33 -8.45 -12.74 -6.71
CA SER A 33 -8.75 -11.83 -5.60
C SER A 33 -9.02 -10.42 -6.07
N GLY A 34 -9.87 -9.69 -5.34
CA GLY A 34 -9.95 -8.24 -5.48
C GLY A 34 -8.69 -7.55 -4.94
N LEU A 35 -8.24 -6.50 -5.64
CA LEU A 35 -7.05 -5.72 -5.29
C LEU A 35 -7.44 -4.37 -4.69
N LEU A 36 -6.91 -4.05 -3.53
CA LEU A 36 -7.03 -2.75 -2.89
C LEU A 36 -5.63 -2.13 -2.83
N VAL A 37 -5.46 -0.92 -3.36
CA VAL A 37 -4.19 -0.18 -3.25
C VAL A 37 -4.41 1.01 -2.35
N ALA A 38 -3.71 1.02 -1.22
CA ALA A 38 -3.94 1.95 -0.12
C ALA A 38 -2.74 2.87 0.13
N HIS A 39 -3.03 4.14 0.34
CA HIS A 39 -2.08 5.14 0.80
C HIS A 39 -2.62 5.87 2.04
N VAL A 40 -1.74 6.18 2.98
CA VAL A 40 -2.08 6.96 4.16
C VAL A 40 -1.44 8.33 4.04
N VAL A 41 -2.27 9.37 4.04
CA VAL A 41 -1.83 10.77 4.10
C VAL A 41 -1.83 11.26 5.54
N GLU A 42 -0.92 12.17 5.84
CA GLU A 42 -0.83 12.81 7.15
C GLU A 42 -2.03 13.74 7.39
N ASN A 43 -2.55 13.74 8.62
CA ASN A 43 -3.55 14.68 9.04
C ASN A 43 -2.86 16.00 9.43
N VAL A 44 -2.83 16.96 8.51
CA VAL A 44 -2.19 18.27 8.73
C VAL A 44 -3.00 19.18 9.64
N LEU A 45 -4.29 18.89 9.85
CA LEU A 45 -5.14 19.68 10.77
C LEU A 45 -4.75 19.50 12.24
N THR A 46 -4.10 18.38 12.57
CA THR A 46 -3.65 18.08 13.93
C THR A 46 -2.15 18.34 14.13
N ALA A 47 -1.40 18.64 13.05
CA ALA A 47 0.05 18.79 13.08
C ALA A 47 0.55 20.20 13.43
N GLY A 48 -0.33 21.19 13.49
CA GLY A 48 0.07 22.59 13.45
C GLY A 48 -0.25 23.41 14.69
N VAL A 49 0.57 23.31 15.75
CA VAL A 49 0.77 24.47 16.64
C VAL A 49 2.13 25.07 16.24
N GLY A 50 2.11 26.17 15.47
CA GLY A 50 3.31 26.93 15.18
C GLY A 50 4.00 27.40 16.47
N ALA A 51 5.31 27.71 16.41
CA ALA A 51 6.09 28.20 17.55
C ALA A 51 5.53 29.50 18.17
N ASP A 52 4.63 30.17 17.48
CA ASP A 52 3.91 31.38 17.83
C ASP A 52 2.48 31.11 18.36
N GLY A 53 2.10 29.85 18.55
CA GLY A 53 0.79 29.45 19.11
C GLY A 53 -0.39 29.56 18.14
N PHE A 54 -0.13 29.86 16.85
CA PHE A 54 -1.17 29.83 15.83
C PHE A 54 -1.44 28.39 15.36
N VAL A 55 -2.68 27.97 15.46
CA VAL A 55 -3.16 26.70 14.88
C VAL A 55 -3.52 26.98 13.42
N PHE A 56 -2.69 26.51 12.50
CA PHE A 56 -3.06 26.49 11.09
C PHE A 56 -4.08 25.38 10.88
N ASN A 57 -5.33 25.72 10.99
CA ASN A 57 -6.44 24.81 10.70
C ASN A 57 -7.09 25.25 9.39
N ASP A 58 -6.47 24.88 8.26
CA ASP A 58 -7.03 25.12 6.94
C ASP A 58 -7.57 23.80 6.36
N PRO A 59 -8.89 23.57 6.44
CA PRO A 59 -9.50 22.37 5.88
C PRO A 59 -9.29 22.23 4.37
N SER A 60 -9.06 23.34 3.64
CA SER A 60 -8.84 23.29 2.18
C SER A 60 -7.50 22.62 1.85
N LEU A 61 -6.47 22.85 2.66
CA LEU A 61 -5.17 22.21 2.50
C LEU A 61 -5.28 20.69 2.65
N GLN A 62 -6.02 20.20 3.65
CA GLN A 62 -6.22 18.75 3.80
C GLN A 62 -6.97 18.17 2.59
N GLN A 63 -8.00 18.86 2.10
CA GLN A 63 -8.75 18.43 0.92
C GLN A 63 -7.87 18.33 -0.33
N ASP A 64 -6.97 19.29 -0.54
CA ASP A 64 -6.04 19.30 -1.66
C ASP A 64 -5.01 18.14 -1.56
N ILE A 65 -4.52 17.87 -0.36
CA ILE A 65 -3.63 16.73 -0.10
C ILE A 65 -4.35 15.42 -0.39
N ASP A 66 -5.58 15.26 0.11
CA ASP A 66 -6.38 14.05 -0.09
C ASP A 66 -6.71 13.83 -1.58
N ALA A 67 -7.10 14.89 -2.28
CA ALA A 67 -7.40 14.83 -3.71
C ALA A 67 -6.16 14.47 -4.54
N THR A 68 -5.01 15.04 -4.18
CA THR A 68 -3.73 14.74 -4.84
C THR A 68 -3.32 13.29 -4.59
N ALA A 69 -3.37 12.83 -3.35
CA ALA A 69 -3.06 11.45 -3.00
C ALA A 69 -3.99 10.46 -3.72
N ARG A 70 -5.28 10.76 -3.79
CA ARG A 70 -6.25 9.93 -4.53
C ARG A 70 -5.88 9.80 -5.99
N LYS A 71 -5.58 10.90 -6.67
CA LYS A 71 -5.12 10.89 -8.07
C LYS A 71 -3.85 10.07 -8.25
N GLN A 72 -2.90 10.20 -7.33
CA GLN A 72 -1.66 9.41 -7.37
C GLN A 72 -1.92 7.92 -7.22
N VAL A 73 -2.75 7.49 -6.26
CA VAL A 73 -3.08 6.07 -6.09
C VAL A 73 -3.87 5.56 -7.29
N GLU A 74 -4.81 6.34 -7.80
CA GLU A 74 -5.60 5.97 -8.99
C GLU A 74 -4.73 5.81 -10.23
N SER A 75 -3.66 6.61 -10.38
CA SER A 75 -2.72 6.50 -11.50
C SER A 75 -1.87 5.24 -11.46
N LEU A 76 -1.75 4.59 -10.31
CA LEU A 76 -1.09 3.28 -10.20
C LEU A 76 -1.94 2.14 -10.77
N LEU A 77 -3.25 2.32 -10.89
CA LEU A 77 -4.19 1.29 -11.32
C LEU A 77 -4.45 1.40 -12.83
N SER A 78 -4.07 0.37 -13.57
CA SER A 78 -4.41 0.27 -14.98
C SER A 78 -5.91 -0.06 -15.19
N ASP A 79 -6.39 0.14 -16.41
CA ASP A 79 -7.75 -0.28 -16.79
C ASP A 79 -7.92 -1.80 -16.67
N GLU A 80 -6.86 -2.57 -16.95
CA GLU A 80 -6.85 -4.02 -16.75
C GLU A 80 -6.96 -4.39 -15.26
N ASP A 81 -6.23 -3.72 -14.36
CA ASP A 81 -6.36 -3.96 -12.92
C ASP A 81 -7.80 -3.73 -12.46
N ARG A 82 -8.45 -2.70 -12.97
CA ARG A 82 -9.85 -2.39 -12.62
C ARG A 82 -10.82 -3.43 -13.17
N ALA A 83 -10.64 -3.85 -14.43
CA ALA A 83 -11.53 -4.78 -15.10
C ALA A 83 -11.37 -6.22 -14.59
N VAL A 84 -10.14 -6.68 -14.37
CA VAL A 84 -9.84 -8.08 -14.02
C VAL A 84 -9.81 -8.32 -12.52
N LEU A 85 -9.21 -7.38 -11.77
CA LEU A 85 -9.01 -7.54 -10.32
C LEU A 85 -10.02 -6.74 -9.48
N GLY A 86 -10.92 -6.01 -10.12
CA GLY A 86 -11.80 -5.09 -9.41
C GLY A 86 -11.02 -4.08 -8.56
N ALA A 87 -9.83 -3.67 -9.04
CA ALA A 87 -8.90 -2.86 -8.28
C ALA A 87 -9.48 -1.51 -7.87
N LYS A 88 -9.23 -1.13 -6.62
CA LYS A 88 -9.72 0.13 -6.03
C LYS A 88 -8.60 0.88 -5.33
N ALA A 89 -8.58 2.20 -5.53
CA ALA A 89 -7.75 3.11 -4.78
C ALA A 89 -8.38 3.43 -3.42
N VAL A 90 -7.57 3.40 -2.37
CA VAL A 90 -7.95 3.70 -0.99
C VAL A 90 -7.01 4.78 -0.46
N VAL A 91 -7.57 5.88 0.04
CA VAL A 91 -6.80 6.92 0.73
C VAL A 91 -7.36 7.07 2.15
N MET A 92 -6.49 7.01 3.13
CA MET A 92 -6.78 7.17 4.54
C MET A 92 -6.05 8.38 5.08
N VAL A 93 -6.64 9.10 6.02
CA VAL A 93 -6.02 10.25 6.69
C VAL A 93 -5.66 9.85 8.12
N SER A 94 -4.37 9.83 8.45
CA SER A 94 -3.95 9.46 9.81
C SER A 94 -2.47 9.83 10.06
N ASN A 95 -2.16 10.24 11.28
CA ASN A 95 -0.79 10.41 11.75
C ASN A 95 -0.19 9.10 12.29
N MET A 96 -0.96 8.01 12.26
CA MET A 96 -0.54 6.66 12.65
C MET A 96 -0.76 5.67 11.50
N PRO A 97 0.07 5.71 10.44
CA PRO A 97 -0.20 4.97 9.20
C PRO A 97 -0.35 3.46 9.41
N ALA A 98 0.45 2.86 10.29
CA ALA A 98 0.33 1.42 10.55
C ALA A 98 -1.03 1.04 11.15
N HIS A 99 -1.57 1.86 12.06
CA HIS A 99 -2.90 1.61 12.65
C HIS A 99 -4.00 1.80 11.61
N ALA A 100 -3.92 2.86 10.80
CA ALA A 100 -4.88 3.09 9.73
C ALA A 100 -4.96 1.90 8.76
N ILE A 101 -3.80 1.35 8.35
CA ILE A 101 -3.74 0.16 7.48
C ILE A 101 -4.38 -1.05 8.15
N VAL A 102 -4.04 -1.30 9.42
CA VAL A 102 -4.55 -2.46 10.18
C VAL A 102 -6.06 -2.37 10.41
N ASP A 103 -6.55 -1.20 10.78
CA ASP A 103 -7.99 -0.98 11.04
C ASP A 103 -8.79 -1.11 9.74
N TYR A 104 -8.30 -0.52 8.65
CA TYR A 104 -8.92 -0.69 7.35
C TYR A 104 -8.92 -2.17 6.90
N ALA A 105 -7.81 -2.88 7.10
CA ALA A 105 -7.73 -4.30 6.75
C ALA A 105 -8.76 -5.14 7.52
N ARG A 106 -9.00 -4.81 8.79
CA ARG A 106 -10.01 -5.47 9.63
C ARG A 106 -11.43 -5.15 9.13
N GLU A 107 -11.74 -3.89 8.90
CA GLU A 107 -13.07 -3.43 8.46
C GLU A 107 -13.43 -3.98 7.07
N ALA A 108 -12.47 -3.96 6.14
CA ALA A 108 -12.66 -4.44 4.78
C ALA A 108 -12.60 -5.98 4.66
N ASN A 109 -12.27 -6.71 5.73
CA ASN A 109 -12.04 -8.16 5.73
C ASN A 109 -10.97 -8.53 4.68
N VAL A 110 -9.79 -7.95 4.79
CA VAL A 110 -8.63 -8.24 3.95
C VAL A 110 -8.02 -9.57 4.34
N ASP A 111 -7.67 -10.40 3.36
CA ASP A 111 -7.10 -11.73 3.59
C ASP A 111 -5.56 -11.72 3.55
N LEU A 112 -4.96 -10.73 2.92
CA LEU A 112 -3.51 -10.56 2.81
C LEU A 112 -3.16 -9.08 2.67
N ILE A 113 -2.19 -8.61 3.45
CA ILE A 113 -1.55 -7.30 3.25
C ILE A 113 -0.22 -7.54 2.54
N VAL A 114 0.08 -6.74 1.51
CA VAL A 114 1.38 -6.72 0.82
C VAL A 114 1.97 -5.32 0.94
N MET A 115 3.23 -5.20 1.33
CA MET A 115 3.87 -3.90 1.50
C MET A 115 5.39 -3.99 1.38
N GLY A 116 6.04 -2.87 1.07
CA GLY A 116 7.50 -2.79 1.11
C GLY A 116 8.04 -2.94 2.54
N THR A 117 9.25 -3.52 2.69
CA THR A 117 9.92 -3.56 4.01
C THR A 117 10.35 -2.19 4.49
N HIS A 118 10.59 -1.23 3.57
CA HIS A 118 11.00 0.14 3.83
C HIS A 118 10.14 1.10 3.03
N GLY A 119 10.02 2.33 3.52
CA GLY A 119 9.38 3.43 2.82
C GLY A 119 10.39 4.50 2.40
N ARG A 120 9.92 5.73 2.16
CA ARG A 120 10.71 6.88 1.71
C ARG A 120 11.89 7.25 2.62
N GLY A 121 11.85 6.88 3.91
CA GLY A 121 12.88 7.16 4.91
C GLY A 121 13.84 6.00 5.18
N ALA A 122 14.16 5.19 4.17
CA ALA A 122 15.01 4.02 4.34
C ALA A 122 16.36 4.34 4.97
N VAL A 123 16.56 3.91 6.21
CA VAL A 123 17.88 3.91 6.87
C VAL A 123 18.54 2.58 6.50
N ALA A 124 19.68 2.67 5.82
CA ALA A 124 20.40 1.53 5.20
C ALA A 124 20.76 0.37 6.16
N HIS A 125 20.60 0.55 7.45
CA HIS A 125 20.98 -0.43 8.48
C HIS A 125 19.78 -1.08 9.20
N LEU A 126 18.54 -0.68 8.91
CA LEU A 126 17.36 -1.28 9.50
C LEU A 126 16.82 -2.39 8.59
N LEU A 127 16.56 -3.56 9.17
CA LEU A 127 16.00 -4.70 8.45
C LEU A 127 14.55 -4.47 8.02
N MET A 128 13.82 -3.58 8.72
CA MET A 128 12.41 -3.28 8.45
C MET A 128 12.08 -1.86 8.92
N GLY A 129 11.29 -1.13 8.14
CA GLY A 129 10.78 0.20 8.50
C GLY A 129 9.71 0.14 9.60
N SER A 130 9.57 1.23 10.34
CA SER A 130 8.67 1.31 11.51
C SER A 130 7.20 1.02 11.20
N VAL A 131 6.71 1.42 10.02
CA VAL A 131 5.34 1.14 9.59
C VAL A 131 5.18 -0.34 9.29
N ALA A 132 6.09 -0.93 8.51
CA ALA A 132 6.05 -2.34 8.15
C ALA A 132 6.14 -3.25 9.39
N GLU A 133 7.08 -2.96 10.30
CA GLU A 133 7.20 -3.71 11.55
C GLU A 133 5.91 -3.69 12.37
N ARG A 134 5.30 -2.51 12.50
CA ARG A 134 4.07 -2.36 13.29
C ARG A 134 2.87 -3.03 12.61
N VAL A 135 2.76 -2.95 11.29
CA VAL A 135 1.71 -3.67 10.55
C VAL A 135 1.87 -5.17 10.72
N VAL A 136 3.07 -5.73 10.57
CA VAL A 136 3.33 -7.17 10.79
C VAL A 136 2.90 -7.63 12.19
N ARG A 137 3.10 -6.80 13.22
CA ARG A 137 2.71 -7.13 14.60
C ARG A 137 1.22 -7.04 14.87
N LEU A 138 0.49 -6.17 14.20
CA LEU A 138 -0.90 -5.81 14.54
C LEU A 138 -1.93 -6.30 13.52
N ALA A 139 -1.51 -6.73 12.34
CA ALA A 139 -2.40 -7.11 11.26
C ALA A 139 -3.37 -8.23 11.64
N PRO A 140 -4.63 -8.15 11.18
CA PRO A 140 -5.62 -9.20 11.41
C PRO A 140 -5.45 -10.41 10.47
N CYS A 141 -4.55 -10.31 9.48
CA CYS A 141 -4.30 -11.30 8.44
C CYS A 141 -2.79 -11.42 8.17
N PRO A 142 -2.34 -12.43 7.40
CA PRO A 142 -0.94 -12.51 6.95
C PRO A 142 -0.46 -11.24 6.27
N VAL A 143 0.83 -10.95 6.42
CA VAL A 143 1.51 -9.81 5.80
C VAL A 143 2.69 -10.32 5.00
N LEU A 144 2.70 -10.01 3.70
CA LEU A 144 3.83 -10.21 2.82
C LEU A 144 4.63 -8.92 2.74
N THR A 145 5.86 -8.95 3.21
CA THR A 145 6.79 -7.82 3.07
C THR A 145 7.75 -8.05 1.91
N VAL A 146 7.86 -7.05 1.04
CA VAL A 146 8.71 -7.09 -0.15
C VAL A 146 9.91 -6.17 0.08
N ARG A 147 11.11 -6.71 -0.08
CA ARG A 147 12.37 -5.96 0.01
C ARG A 147 12.79 -5.51 -1.39
N HIS A 148 13.35 -4.32 -1.50
CA HIS A 148 13.91 -3.81 -2.74
C HIS A 148 15.35 -3.27 -2.51
N PRO A 149 16.33 -3.52 -3.40
CA PRO A 149 16.28 -4.49 -4.50
C PRO A 149 16.35 -5.92 -3.97
N GLU A 150 15.63 -6.82 -4.60
CA GLU A 150 15.72 -8.24 -4.29
C GLU A 150 15.78 -9.09 -5.55
N ARG A 151 16.00 -10.39 -5.38
CA ARG A 151 15.96 -11.33 -6.48
C ARG A 151 14.51 -11.47 -6.97
N GLU A 152 14.19 -10.79 -8.06
CA GLU A 152 12.88 -10.88 -8.70
C GLU A 152 12.59 -12.32 -9.14
N PHE A 153 11.48 -12.88 -8.69
CA PHE A 153 10.93 -14.12 -9.24
C PHE A 153 9.63 -13.86 -10.04
N VAL A 154 9.01 -12.71 -9.89
CA VAL A 154 7.94 -12.23 -10.77
C VAL A 154 8.60 -11.55 -11.96
N ARG A 155 8.81 -12.32 -13.04
CA ARG A 155 9.35 -11.78 -14.29
C ARG A 155 8.23 -11.66 -15.30
N PRO A 156 8.03 -10.48 -15.93
CA PRO A 156 7.04 -10.31 -16.99
C PRO A 156 7.20 -11.32 -18.14
N ASP A 157 8.44 -11.74 -18.39
CA ASP A 157 8.79 -12.62 -19.52
C ASP A 157 8.69 -14.11 -19.19
N ALA A 158 8.51 -14.50 -17.93
CA ALA A 158 8.43 -15.91 -17.55
C ALA A 158 7.16 -16.59 -18.07
N LEU A 159 6.12 -15.82 -18.38
CA LEU A 159 4.87 -16.31 -18.98
C LEU A 159 4.98 -16.53 -20.50
N VAL A 160 5.94 -15.91 -21.18
CA VAL A 160 6.13 -16.06 -22.63
C VAL A 160 6.87 -17.35 -22.97
N ALA A 161 7.73 -17.84 -22.06
CA ALA A 161 8.54 -19.04 -22.28
C ALA A 161 7.74 -20.35 -22.21
N VAL A 162 6.56 -20.37 -21.59
CA VAL A 162 5.74 -21.58 -21.41
C VAL A 162 4.80 -21.83 -22.59
N VAL A 163 4.59 -20.83 -23.46
CA VAL A 163 3.68 -20.95 -24.62
C VAL A 163 4.39 -21.49 -25.87
N ASN A 164 5.73 -21.55 -25.89
CA ASN A 164 6.54 -21.97 -27.04
C ASN A 164 7.37 -23.24 -26.79
N ALA A 165 6.99 -24.06 -25.81
CA ALA A 165 7.62 -25.35 -25.56
C ALA A 165 6.68 -26.52 -25.86
#